data_edc56801b1952792a188f3ee46e30574
#
_entry.id   edc56801b1952792a188f3ee46e30574
#
_cell.length_a   1.000
_cell.length_b   1.000
_cell.length_c   1.000
_cell.angle_alpha   90.00
_cell.angle_beta   90.00
_cell.angle_gamma   90.00
#
_symmetry.space_group_name_H-M   'P 1'
#
loop_
_entity.id
_entity.type
_entity.pdbx_description
1 polymer ?
#
loop_
_entity_poly.entity_id
_entity_poly.type
_entity_poly.pdbx_seq_one_letter_code
_entity_poly.pdbx_strand_id
1 'polypeptide(L)'
;MRGVFTSGVLDAFMVHQLYFPYAVAVSAGACNGMSYFSRQLRRARISNIDFLARYHYVGLRHLLTQGCIFDRKLLYDAFPNELIPFDFDTYFQHSANFEMVTTNCLTGRAMYLTEDHDRQRALDIVMASSSLPYVSKMVTVDGIPMLDGGIVDSIPLRRAQERGYENNVLILTRNRGYRKKGSDHKIPHFIYKNYPRLRVALSRRIEVYNEQLAYVEQLEDAGQVVCIRPERPLEVDRIEKDTNKLEALYEEGYALGDKFCKEMKPLPNPPQGAGVHS
;
A
#
# COMPACT_ATOMS: atom_id res chain seq x y z
N MET A 1 -0.97 -11.06 -1.29
CA MET A 1 0.38 -11.25 -0.68
C MET A 1 1.54 -10.62 -1.48
N ARG A 2 1.31 -10.02 -2.64
CA ARG A 2 2.36 -9.40 -3.49
C ARG A 2 3.12 -8.24 -2.82
N GLY A 3 2.50 -7.57 -1.84
CA GLY A 3 3.14 -6.50 -1.07
C GLY A 3 4.36 -6.92 -0.26
N VAL A 4 4.62 -8.22 -0.15
CA VAL A 4 5.84 -8.77 0.49
C VAL A 4 7.12 -8.32 -0.24
N PHE A 5 7.07 -8.13 -1.57
CA PHE A 5 8.14 -7.49 -2.31
C PHE A 5 8.45 -6.08 -1.77
N THR A 6 7.40 -5.28 -1.57
CA THR A 6 7.54 -3.92 -1.00
C THR A 6 8.11 -3.96 0.42
N SER A 7 7.76 -4.99 1.23
CA SER A 7 8.33 -5.16 2.57
C SER A 7 9.86 -5.30 2.49
N GLY A 8 10.37 -6.11 1.55
CA GLY A 8 11.81 -6.29 1.35
C GLY A 8 12.51 -4.99 0.95
N VAL A 9 11.94 -4.26 -0.02
CA VAL A 9 12.51 -2.97 -0.46
C VAL A 9 12.57 -1.96 0.69
N LEU A 10 11.48 -1.81 1.47
CA LEU A 10 11.42 -0.85 2.57
C LEU A 10 12.34 -1.26 3.74
N ASP A 11 12.51 -2.55 3.99
CA ASP A 11 13.45 -3.04 4.98
C ASP A 11 14.90 -2.71 4.56
N ALA A 12 15.25 -2.86 3.28
CA ALA A 12 16.55 -2.42 2.76
C ALA A 12 16.74 -0.90 2.94
N PHE A 13 15.72 -0.09 2.65
CA PHE A 13 15.78 1.35 2.89
C PHE A 13 16.03 1.67 4.37
N MET A 14 15.35 1.00 5.29
CA MET A 14 15.56 1.18 6.73
C MET A 14 16.98 0.80 7.18
N VAL A 15 17.54 -0.30 6.65
CA VAL A 15 18.93 -0.72 6.95
C VAL A 15 19.92 0.34 6.48
N HIS A 16 19.70 0.96 5.33
CA HIS A 16 20.52 2.06 4.82
C HIS A 16 20.15 3.44 5.40
N GLN A 17 19.23 3.50 6.36
CA GLN A 17 18.72 4.75 6.96
C GLN A 17 18.17 5.73 5.92
N LEU A 18 17.67 5.21 4.81
CA LEU A 18 17.02 5.99 3.76
C LEU A 18 15.55 6.20 4.12
N TYR A 19 15.19 7.41 4.48
CA TYR A 19 13.82 7.82 4.80
C TYR A 19 13.37 8.96 3.90
N PHE A 20 12.28 8.75 3.17
CA PHE A 20 11.72 9.74 2.30
C PHE A 20 10.87 10.75 3.08
N PRO A 21 10.92 12.06 2.71
CA PRO A 21 10.17 13.11 3.41
C PRO A 21 8.66 13.03 3.17
N TYR A 22 8.24 12.33 2.13
CA TYR A 22 6.84 12.12 1.76
C TYR A 22 6.67 10.72 1.16
N ALA A 23 5.53 10.11 1.44
CA ALA A 23 5.09 8.91 0.74
C ALA A 23 3.57 8.89 0.59
N VAL A 24 3.12 8.28 -0.50
CA VAL A 24 1.71 7.96 -0.71
C VAL A 24 1.60 6.49 -1.08
N ALA A 25 0.73 5.75 -0.40
CA ALA A 25 0.66 4.31 -0.53
C ALA A 25 -0.77 3.77 -0.55
N VAL A 26 -0.93 2.57 -1.11
CA VAL A 26 -2.25 1.96 -1.35
C VAL A 26 -2.25 0.54 -0.84
N SER A 27 -3.31 0.14 -0.11
CA SER A 27 -3.57 -1.26 0.25
C SER A 27 -2.39 -1.90 1.00
N ALA A 28 -1.81 -2.99 0.49
CA ALA A 28 -0.61 -3.61 1.08
C ALA A 28 0.57 -2.63 1.17
N GLY A 29 0.68 -1.65 0.25
CA GLY A 29 1.66 -0.58 0.33
C GLY A 29 1.44 0.31 1.54
N ALA A 30 0.19 0.63 1.90
CA ALA A 30 -0.13 1.39 3.10
C ALA A 30 0.24 0.61 4.38
N CYS A 31 -0.06 -0.69 4.44
CA CYS A 31 0.35 -1.54 5.57
C CYS A 31 1.88 -1.58 5.75
N ASN A 32 2.62 -1.69 4.65
CA ASN A 32 4.09 -1.69 4.68
C ASN A 32 4.65 -0.31 5.05
N GLY A 33 4.03 0.76 4.53
CA GLY A 33 4.39 2.13 4.87
C GLY A 33 4.27 2.43 6.36
N MET A 34 3.24 1.92 7.04
CA MET A 34 3.15 2.04 8.50
C MET A 34 4.40 1.48 9.19
N SER A 35 4.86 0.29 8.81
CA SER A 35 6.07 -0.32 9.38
C SER A 35 7.34 0.49 9.07
N TYR A 36 7.41 1.09 7.88
CA TYR A 36 8.52 1.95 7.47
C TYR A 36 8.55 3.27 8.26
N PHE A 37 7.41 3.95 8.40
CA PHE A 37 7.31 5.20 9.15
C PHE A 37 7.42 5.02 10.66
N SER A 38 7.06 3.84 11.21
CA SER A 38 7.34 3.47 12.59
C SER A 38 8.77 2.94 12.81
N ARG A 39 9.58 2.89 11.74
CA ARG A 39 10.98 2.41 11.77
C ARG A 39 11.14 1.00 12.32
N GLN A 40 10.12 0.17 12.22
CA GLN A 40 10.11 -1.20 12.72
C GLN A 40 10.61 -2.18 11.66
N LEU A 41 11.93 -2.33 11.59
CA LEU A 41 12.61 -3.25 10.68
C LEU A 41 12.04 -4.67 10.79
N ARG A 42 11.80 -5.31 9.64
CA ARG A 42 11.23 -6.66 9.48
C ARG A 42 9.82 -6.88 10.03
N ARG A 43 9.17 -5.87 10.60
CA ARG A 43 7.81 -6.01 11.11
C ARG A 43 6.84 -6.48 10.03
N ALA A 44 6.90 -5.89 8.85
CA ALA A 44 6.06 -6.27 7.71
C ALA A 44 6.35 -7.71 7.24
N ARG A 45 7.62 -8.15 7.20
CA ARG A 45 8.01 -9.53 6.88
C ARG A 45 7.44 -10.52 7.91
N ILE A 46 7.65 -10.26 9.20
CA ILE A 46 7.11 -11.11 10.29
C ILE A 46 5.60 -11.25 10.15
N SER A 47 4.87 -10.14 9.94
CA SER A 47 3.42 -10.16 9.81
C SER A 47 2.94 -10.94 8.58
N ASN A 48 3.62 -10.79 7.44
CA ASN A 48 3.16 -11.35 6.17
C ASN A 48 3.66 -12.77 5.89
N ILE A 49 4.75 -13.22 6.52
CA ILE A 49 5.36 -14.54 6.30
C ILE A 49 5.22 -15.39 7.56
N ASP A 50 5.88 -15.01 8.65
CA ASP A 50 5.96 -15.85 9.86
C ASP A 50 4.57 -16.01 10.50
N PHE A 51 3.81 -14.92 10.63
CA PHE A 51 2.47 -14.96 11.21
C PHE A 51 1.43 -15.55 10.26
N LEU A 52 1.62 -15.46 8.95
CA LEU A 52 0.78 -16.19 8.01
C LEU A 52 0.90 -17.70 8.21
N ALA A 53 2.13 -18.21 8.34
CA ALA A 53 2.39 -19.62 8.63
C ALA A 53 1.78 -20.05 9.95
N ARG A 54 1.89 -19.22 10.98
CA ARG A 54 1.46 -19.55 12.34
C ARG A 54 -0.04 -19.43 12.55
N TYR A 55 -0.67 -18.38 12.07
CA TYR A 55 -2.05 -18.02 12.42
C TYR A 55 -3.05 -18.27 11.29
N HIS A 56 -2.61 -18.55 10.06
CA HIS A 56 -3.48 -18.82 8.91
C HIS A 56 -4.62 -17.81 8.74
N TYR A 57 -4.32 -16.52 8.91
CA TYR A 57 -5.28 -15.42 8.97
C TYR A 57 -5.92 -15.06 7.62
N VAL A 58 -5.72 -15.87 6.57
CA VAL A 58 -6.28 -15.67 5.23
C VAL A 58 -7.07 -16.90 4.82
N GLY A 59 -8.36 -16.71 4.48
CA GLY A 59 -9.17 -17.81 3.97
C GLY A 59 -10.68 -17.56 3.99
N LEU A 60 -11.42 -18.45 3.33
CA LEU A 60 -12.89 -18.37 3.22
C LEU A 60 -13.60 -18.44 4.58
N ARG A 61 -13.00 -19.11 5.58
CA ARG A 61 -13.54 -19.15 6.95
C ARG A 61 -13.77 -17.75 7.49
N HIS A 62 -12.80 -16.85 7.32
CA HIS A 62 -12.90 -15.46 7.80
C HIS A 62 -13.95 -14.67 7.02
N LEU A 63 -14.12 -14.95 5.71
CA LEU A 63 -15.18 -14.34 4.92
C LEU A 63 -16.56 -14.69 5.48
N LEU A 64 -16.78 -15.93 5.88
CA LEU A 64 -18.06 -16.39 6.45
C LEU A 64 -18.30 -15.84 7.87
N THR A 65 -17.27 -15.73 8.69
CA THR A 65 -17.41 -15.33 10.11
C THR A 65 -17.31 -13.82 10.34
N GLN A 66 -16.48 -13.14 9.56
CA GLN A 66 -16.18 -11.70 9.74
C GLN A 66 -16.60 -10.84 8.54
N GLY A 67 -17.01 -11.47 7.41
CA GLY A 67 -17.32 -10.80 6.15
C GLY A 67 -16.08 -10.19 5.47
N CYS A 68 -14.91 -10.76 5.75
CA CYS A 68 -13.62 -10.40 5.15
C CYS A 68 -12.79 -11.66 4.97
N ILE A 69 -12.04 -11.77 3.86
CA ILE A 69 -11.14 -12.90 3.59
C ILE A 69 -9.95 -12.95 4.55
N PHE A 70 -9.64 -11.82 5.20
CA PHE A 70 -8.61 -11.69 6.22
C PHE A 70 -9.23 -11.68 7.61
N ASP A 71 -8.53 -12.24 8.60
CA ASP A 71 -8.88 -12.11 10.01
C ASP A 71 -8.58 -10.68 10.48
N ARG A 72 -9.61 -9.81 10.48
CA ARG A 72 -9.47 -8.41 10.82
C ARG A 72 -9.12 -8.19 12.28
N LYS A 73 -9.68 -8.99 13.19
CA LYS A 73 -9.36 -8.87 14.63
C LYS A 73 -7.89 -9.17 14.88
N LEU A 74 -7.37 -10.22 14.23
CA LEU A 74 -5.97 -10.56 14.37
C LEU A 74 -5.06 -9.48 13.79
N LEU A 75 -5.34 -9.01 12.56
CA LEU A 75 -4.47 -8.07 11.85
C LEU A 75 -4.47 -6.64 12.42
N TYR A 76 -5.64 -6.14 12.86
CA TYR A 76 -5.80 -4.73 13.26
C TYR A 76 -6.06 -4.53 14.76
N ASP A 77 -6.08 -5.62 15.54
CA ASP A 77 -6.17 -5.57 16.99
C ASP A 77 -5.06 -6.38 17.64
N ALA A 78 -5.03 -7.71 17.54
CA ALA A 78 -4.04 -8.53 18.24
C ALA A 78 -2.59 -8.29 17.74
N PHE A 79 -2.37 -8.11 16.41
CA PHE A 79 -1.02 -7.84 15.91
C PHE A 79 -0.44 -6.54 16.45
N PRO A 80 -1.10 -5.37 16.31
CA PRO A 80 -0.51 -4.11 16.73
C PRO A 80 -0.49 -3.91 18.24
N ASN A 81 -1.34 -4.59 19.00
CA ASN A 81 -1.44 -4.38 20.45
C ASN A 81 -0.71 -5.44 21.29
N GLU A 82 -0.59 -6.70 20.79
CA GLU A 82 -0.13 -7.82 21.62
C GLU A 82 1.01 -8.62 20.98
N LEU A 83 0.82 -9.11 19.74
CA LEU A 83 1.70 -10.12 19.15
C LEU A 83 2.96 -9.55 18.50
N ILE A 84 2.85 -8.38 17.90
CA ILE A 84 3.95 -7.60 17.35
C ILE A 84 3.61 -6.12 17.55
N PRO A 85 3.77 -5.60 18.77
CA PRO A 85 3.33 -4.25 19.14
C PRO A 85 3.80 -3.20 18.15
N PHE A 86 2.86 -2.31 17.80
CA PHE A 86 3.15 -1.24 16.86
C PHE A 86 3.65 -0.01 17.61
N ASP A 87 4.76 0.54 17.17
CA ASP A 87 5.33 1.76 17.73
C ASP A 87 4.60 2.99 17.17
N PHE A 88 3.47 3.32 17.78
CA PHE A 88 2.68 4.48 17.42
C PHE A 88 3.41 5.79 17.70
N ASP A 89 4.23 5.86 18.72
CA ASP A 89 4.92 7.08 19.11
C ASP A 89 5.96 7.47 18.04
N THR A 90 6.76 6.51 17.58
CA THR A 90 7.67 6.72 16.44
C THR A 90 6.90 6.98 15.14
N TYR A 91 5.80 6.25 14.91
CA TYR A 91 4.98 6.45 13.72
C TYR A 91 4.45 7.89 13.65
N PHE A 92 3.86 8.41 14.70
CA PHE A 92 3.28 9.76 14.73
C PHE A 92 4.32 10.88 14.56
N GLN A 93 5.56 10.66 15.00
CA GLN A 93 6.65 11.61 14.74
C GLN A 93 7.00 11.75 13.26
N HIS A 94 6.67 10.75 12.42
CA HIS A 94 7.11 10.68 11.03
C HIS A 94 5.99 10.57 10.02
N SER A 95 4.73 10.38 10.44
CA SER A 95 3.60 10.07 9.56
C SER A 95 2.88 11.29 8.96
N ALA A 96 3.21 12.50 9.37
CA ALA A 96 2.54 13.73 8.90
C ALA A 96 2.51 13.87 7.37
N ASN A 97 3.51 13.36 6.69
CA ASN A 97 3.62 13.33 5.23
C ASN A 97 3.43 11.94 4.61
N PHE A 98 2.78 11.02 5.33
CA PHE A 98 2.43 9.70 4.82
C PHE A 98 0.93 9.63 4.50
N GLU A 99 0.60 9.68 3.21
CA GLU A 99 -0.78 9.58 2.73
C GLU A 99 -1.14 8.13 2.40
N MET A 100 -2.27 7.65 2.95
CA MET A 100 -2.86 6.35 2.64
C MET A 100 -4.09 6.54 1.76
N VAL A 101 -4.09 5.91 0.59
CA VAL A 101 -5.17 6.06 -0.39
C VAL A 101 -6.34 5.15 -0.04
N THR A 102 -7.53 5.72 0.00
CA THR A 102 -8.80 4.99 0.14
C THR A 102 -9.77 5.41 -0.97
N THR A 103 -10.80 4.60 -1.19
CA THR A 103 -11.92 4.95 -2.09
C THR A 103 -13.12 5.36 -1.27
N ASN A 104 -13.55 6.60 -1.39
CA ASN A 104 -14.83 7.08 -0.83
C ASN A 104 -15.99 6.40 -1.58
N CYS A 105 -16.74 5.56 -0.89
CA CYS A 105 -17.82 4.78 -1.52
C CYS A 105 -19.01 5.64 -1.97
N LEU A 106 -19.23 6.81 -1.35
CA LEU A 106 -20.32 7.72 -1.72
C LEU A 106 -20.02 8.45 -3.02
N THR A 107 -18.76 8.87 -3.21
CA THR A 107 -18.36 9.70 -4.36
C THR A 107 -17.67 8.91 -5.46
N GLY A 108 -17.17 7.69 -5.17
CA GLY A 108 -16.35 6.89 -6.09
C GLY A 108 -15.00 7.53 -6.41
N ARG A 109 -14.50 8.43 -5.55
CA ARG A 109 -13.22 9.14 -5.74
C ARG A 109 -12.18 8.72 -4.70
N ALA A 110 -10.91 8.92 -5.02
CA ALA A 110 -9.81 8.73 -4.07
C ALA A 110 -9.89 9.73 -2.92
N MET A 111 -9.52 9.26 -1.74
CA MET A 111 -9.17 10.11 -0.60
C MET A 111 -7.75 9.73 -0.17
N TYR A 112 -6.97 10.75 0.16
CA TYR A 112 -5.60 10.65 0.62
C TYR A 112 -5.58 11.08 2.08
N LEU A 113 -5.46 10.10 2.97
CA LEU A 113 -5.63 10.32 4.41
C LEU A 113 -4.29 10.16 5.13
N THR A 114 -4.03 11.05 6.06
CA THR A 114 -2.90 11.01 7.00
C THR A 114 -3.43 10.86 8.42
N GLU A 115 -2.58 10.40 9.34
CA GLU A 115 -2.86 10.39 10.77
C GLU A 115 -1.57 10.48 11.57
N ASP A 116 -1.51 11.39 12.53
CA ASP A 116 -0.32 11.71 13.31
C ASP A 116 -0.54 11.77 14.83
N HIS A 117 -1.72 11.38 15.34
CA HIS A 117 -2.02 11.44 16.79
C HIS A 117 -3.06 10.41 17.28
N ASP A 118 -4.00 9.94 16.45
CA ASP A 118 -5.05 9.01 16.85
C ASP A 118 -4.72 7.58 16.36
N ARG A 119 -4.43 6.69 17.33
CA ARG A 119 -4.09 5.27 17.07
C ARG A 119 -5.21 4.52 16.36
N GLN A 120 -6.45 4.71 16.82
CA GLN A 120 -7.59 3.99 16.25
C GLN A 120 -7.88 4.48 14.84
N ARG A 121 -7.83 5.79 14.61
CA ARG A 121 -8.05 6.36 13.28
C ARG A 121 -6.95 5.93 12.30
N ALA A 122 -5.68 5.83 12.73
CA ALA A 122 -4.59 5.30 11.89
C ALA A 122 -4.88 3.85 11.47
N LEU A 123 -5.32 2.99 12.40
CA LEU A 123 -5.71 1.61 12.10
C LEU A 123 -6.95 1.54 11.18
N ASP A 124 -7.94 2.40 11.37
CA ASP A 124 -9.13 2.45 10.52
C ASP A 124 -8.78 2.89 9.09
N ILE A 125 -7.89 3.85 8.91
CA ILE A 125 -7.42 4.30 7.59
C ILE A 125 -6.68 3.17 6.86
N VAL A 126 -5.69 2.53 7.49
CA VAL A 126 -4.94 1.45 6.84
C VAL A 126 -5.83 0.24 6.56
N MET A 127 -6.78 -0.05 7.43
CA MET A 127 -7.80 -1.09 7.23
C MET A 127 -8.72 -0.73 6.05
N ALA A 128 -9.16 0.52 5.92
CA ALA A 128 -9.95 1.00 4.79
C ALA A 128 -9.17 0.89 3.48
N SER A 129 -7.90 1.36 3.47
CA SER A 129 -7.00 1.28 2.32
C SER A 129 -6.80 -0.16 1.82
N SER A 130 -6.91 -1.15 2.73
CA SER A 130 -6.71 -2.59 2.43
C SER A 130 -8.02 -3.37 2.28
N SER A 131 -9.19 -2.72 2.38
CA SER A 131 -10.50 -3.38 2.29
C SER A 131 -10.89 -3.64 0.84
N LEU A 132 -10.54 -4.85 0.36
CA LEU A 132 -10.80 -5.27 -1.03
C LEU A 132 -12.31 -5.34 -1.33
N PRO A 133 -12.75 -4.86 -2.50
CA PRO A 133 -14.16 -4.98 -2.89
C PRO A 133 -14.56 -6.45 -3.02
N TYR A 134 -15.83 -6.74 -2.73
CA TYR A 134 -16.49 -8.05 -2.74
C TYR A 134 -16.09 -9.02 -1.62
N VAL A 135 -14.88 -8.91 -1.08
CA VAL A 135 -14.34 -9.86 -0.09
C VAL A 135 -13.99 -9.19 1.25
N SER A 136 -14.36 -7.92 1.42
CA SER A 136 -14.24 -7.17 2.67
C SER A 136 -15.43 -6.25 2.86
N LYS A 137 -15.78 -6.02 4.14
CA LYS A 137 -16.74 -4.97 4.50
C LYS A 137 -16.11 -3.58 4.30
N MET A 138 -16.94 -2.60 4.00
CA MET A 138 -16.54 -1.19 4.05
C MET A 138 -16.07 -0.83 5.47
N VAL A 139 -15.10 0.06 5.55
CA VAL A 139 -14.63 0.65 6.81
C VAL A 139 -15.11 2.09 6.83
N THR A 140 -15.67 2.52 7.96
CA THR A 140 -16.09 3.91 8.12
C THR A 140 -14.96 4.68 8.77
N VAL A 141 -14.47 5.71 8.08
CA VAL A 141 -13.49 6.67 8.59
C VAL A 141 -14.12 8.05 8.48
N ASP A 142 -14.15 8.80 9.59
CA ASP A 142 -14.77 10.13 9.67
C ASP A 142 -16.23 10.16 9.17
N GLY A 143 -17.00 9.10 9.46
CA GLY A 143 -18.39 8.96 9.01
C GLY A 143 -18.56 8.56 7.54
N ILE A 144 -17.49 8.37 6.78
CA ILE A 144 -17.52 8.05 5.36
C ILE A 144 -17.20 6.57 5.14
N PRO A 145 -18.07 5.78 4.46
CA PRO A 145 -17.76 4.40 4.11
C PRO A 145 -16.68 4.34 3.02
N MET A 146 -15.62 3.60 3.27
CA MET A 146 -14.44 3.49 2.42
C MET A 146 -14.10 2.04 2.07
N LEU A 147 -13.44 1.86 0.94
CA LEU A 147 -12.82 0.64 0.46
C LEU A 147 -11.39 0.90 -0.04
N ASP A 148 -10.71 -0.17 -0.46
CA ASP A 148 -9.33 -0.17 -0.99
C ASP A 148 -9.12 0.94 -2.04
N GLY A 149 -8.08 1.73 -1.83
CA GLY A 149 -7.71 2.84 -2.72
C GLY A 149 -7.38 2.40 -4.14
N GLY A 150 -6.90 1.16 -4.31
CA GLY A 150 -6.60 0.57 -5.62
C GLY A 150 -7.83 0.30 -6.51
N ILE A 151 -9.04 0.73 -6.11
CA ILE A 151 -10.20 0.81 -6.98
C ILE A 151 -10.07 2.01 -7.93
N VAL A 152 -9.60 3.14 -7.42
CA VAL A 152 -9.60 4.44 -8.13
C VAL A 152 -8.20 5.00 -8.37
N ASP A 153 -7.24 4.72 -7.49
CA ASP A 153 -5.86 5.18 -7.61
C ASP A 153 -4.90 4.11 -7.08
N SER A 154 -4.50 3.21 -7.97
CA SER A 154 -3.63 2.08 -7.61
C SER A 154 -2.15 2.45 -7.57
N ILE A 155 -1.73 3.50 -8.30
CA ILE A 155 -0.34 3.97 -8.40
C ILE A 155 -0.37 5.51 -8.31
N PRO A 156 -0.40 6.08 -7.09
CA PRO A 156 -0.73 7.48 -6.84
C PRO A 156 0.44 8.44 -7.12
N LEU A 157 1.15 8.26 -8.26
CA LEU A 157 2.26 9.13 -8.67
C LEU A 157 1.80 10.57 -8.90
N ARG A 158 0.64 10.74 -9.55
CA ARG A 158 0.08 12.10 -9.79
C ARG A 158 -0.16 12.85 -8.48
N ARG A 159 -0.59 12.13 -7.43
CA ARG A 159 -0.76 12.72 -6.11
C ARG A 159 0.57 13.26 -5.55
N ALA A 160 1.66 12.51 -5.67
CA ALA A 160 2.98 12.98 -5.25
C ALA A 160 3.41 14.24 -6.03
N GLN A 161 3.18 14.26 -7.33
CA GLN A 161 3.46 15.42 -8.18
C GLN A 161 2.60 16.65 -7.81
N GLU A 162 1.30 16.45 -7.53
CA GLU A 162 0.39 17.52 -7.03
C GLU A 162 0.86 18.08 -5.69
N ARG A 163 1.55 17.29 -4.88
CA ARG A 163 2.17 17.71 -3.61
C ARG A 163 3.53 18.41 -3.81
N GLY A 164 3.98 18.56 -5.06
CA GLY A 164 5.24 19.24 -5.41
C GLY A 164 6.47 18.32 -5.40
N TYR A 165 6.30 16.99 -5.28
CA TYR A 165 7.41 16.04 -5.33
C TYR A 165 7.64 15.60 -6.77
N GLU A 166 8.68 16.14 -7.41
CA GLU A 166 9.02 15.81 -8.80
C GLU A 166 9.88 14.56 -8.93
N ASN A 167 10.83 14.35 -8.01
CA ASN A 167 11.71 13.19 -7.98
C ASN A 167 11.06 12.05 -7.18
N ASN A 168 10.55 11.05 -7.86
CA ASN A 168 9.79 9.98 -7.24
C ASN A 168 10.46 8.61 -7.41
N VAL A 169 10.45 7.82 -6.33
CA VAL A 169 10.79 6.40 -6.34
C VAL A 169 9.50 5.60 -6.18
N LEU A 170 9.20 4.75 -7.15
CA LEU A 170 8.01 3.90 -7.14
C LEU A 170 8.38 2.46 -6.84
N ILE A 171 7.75 1.87 -5.82
CA ILE A 171 7.86 0.44 -5.53
C ILE A 171 6.63 -0.24 -6.12
N LEU A 172 6.81 -0.97 -7.22
CA LEU A 172 5.73 -1.65 -7.93
C LEU A 172 5.79 -3.15 -7.67
N THR A 173 4.61 -3.79 -7.57
CA THR A 173 4.49 -5.22 -7.32
C THR A 173 4.23 -6.03 -8.59
N ARG A 174 4.59 -5.49 -9.76
CA ARG A 174 4.49 -6.14 -11.06
C ARG A 174 5.70 -5.76 -11.91
N ASN A 175 6.17 -6.73 -12.68
CA ASN A 175 7.24 -6.54 -13.64
C ASN A 175 6.84 -5.53 -14.74
N ARG A 176 7.83 -4.97 -15.41
CA ARG A 176 7.62 -4.05 -16.53
C ARG A 176 6.80 -4.72 -17.67
N GLY A 177 5.97 -3.93 -18.32
CA GLY A 177 5.10 -4.38 -19.40
C GLY A 177 3.84 -5.15 -18.94
N TYR A 178 3.68 -5.39 -17.63
CA TYR A 178 2.44 -5.99 -17.14
C TYR A 178 1.24 -5.11 -17.47
N ARG A 179 0.13 -5.74 -17.86
CA ARG A 179 -1.18 -5.08 -17.97
C ARG A 179 -2.25 -5.97 -17.35
N LYS A 180 -3.15 -5.37 -16.59
CA LYS A 180 -4.34 -6.08 -16.10
C LYS A 180 -5.16 -6.51 -17.29
N LYS A 181 -5.49 -7.80 -17.34
CA LYS A 181 -6.42 -8.38 -18.31
C LYS A 181 -7.83 -8.41 -17.72
N GLY A 182 -8.83 -8.32 -18.59
CA GLY A 182 -10.24 -8.36 -18.26
C GLY A 182 -10.97 -7.25 -19.01
N SER A 183 -12.25 -7.41 -19.20
CA SER A 183 -13.12 -6.35 -19.70
C SER A 183 -13.70 -5.57 -18.51
N ASP A 184 -13.96 -4.30 -18.71
CA ASP A 184 -14.75 -3.49 -17.78
C ASP A 184 -16.15 -4.09 -17.69
N HIS A 185 -16.38 -4.92 -16.68
CA HIS A 185 -17.67 -5.58 -16.48
C HIS A 185 -18.62 -4.63 -15.80
N LYS A 186 -19.82 -4.51 -16.33
CA LYS A 186 -20.92 -3.86 -15.63
C LYS A 186 -21.13 -4.59 -14.28
N ILE A 187 -20.89 -3.87 -13.19
CA ILE A 187 -21.13 -4.42 -11.85
C ILE A 187 -22.64 -4.68 -11.71
N PRO A 188 -23.08 -5.90 -11.35
CA PRO A 188 -24.47 -6.21 -11.16
C PRO A 188 -25.16 -5.21 -10.24
N HIS A 189 -26.42 -4.83 -10.56
CA HIS A 189 -27.10 -3.74 -9.86
C HIS A 189 -27.26 -3.98 -8.36
N PHE A 190 -27.42 -5.24 -7.92
CA PHE A 190 -27.58 -5.60 -6.53
C PHE A 190 -26.28 -5.49 -5.72
N ILE A 191 -25.10 -5.53 -6.38
CA ILE A 191 -23.81 -5.33 -5.73
C ILE A 191 -23.59 -3.83 -5.56
N TYR A 192 -23.42 -3.39 -4.29
CA TYR A 192 -23.26 -1.99 -3.93
C TYR A 192 -24.40 -1.10 -4.47
N LYS A 193 -25.66 -1.58 -4.40
CA LYS A 193 -26.85 -0.89 -4.96
C LYS A 193 -27.00 0.55 -4.46
N ASN A 194 -26.63 0.81 -3.21
CA ASN A 194 -26.69 2.13 -2.58
C ASN A 194 -25.49 3.03 -2.90
N TYR A 195 -24.51 2.53 -3.68
CA TYR A 195 -23.26 3.22 -4.01
C TYR A 195 -23.05 3.27 -5.53
N PRO A 196 -23.88 4.00 -6.29
CA PRO A 196 -23.81 3.98 -7.76
C PRO A 196 -22.48 4.51 -8.30
N ARG A 197 -21.89 5.52 -7.66
CA ARG A 197 -20.58 6.07 -8.07
C ARG A 197 -19.42 5.10 -7.81
N LEU A 198 -19.45 4.35 -6.69
CA LEU A 198 -18.51 3.27 -6.46
C LEU A 198 -18.59 2.19 -7.55
N ARG A 199 -19.79 1.83 -8.00
CA ARG A 199 -19.97 0.85 -9.08
C ARG A 199 -19.34 1.31 -10.39
N VAL A 200 -19.47 2.60 -10.74
CA VAL A 200 -18.78 3.20 -11.88
C VAL A 200 -17.26 3.12 -11.71
N ALA A 201 -16.73 3.47 -10.55
CA ALA A 201 -15.30 3.38 -10.26
C ALA A 201 -14.77 1.94 -10.39
N LEU A 202 -15.52 0.96 -9.87
CA LEU A 202 -15.17 -0.46 -9.97
C LEU A 202 -15.17 -0.97 -11.42
N SER A 203 -16.09 -0.50 -12.27
CA SER A 203 -16.12 -0.90 -13.69
C SER A 203 -14.93 -0.36 -14.48
N ARG A 204 -14.37 0.79 -14.10
CA ARG A 204 -13.21 1.41 -14.75
C ARG A 204 -11.86 1.03 -14.16
N ARG A 205 -11.85 0.19 -13.13
CA ARG A 205 -10.64 -0.13 -12.35
C ARG A 205 -9.47 -0.68 -13.17
N ILE A 206 -9.76 -1.47 -14.20
CA ILE A 206 -8.74 -2.09 -15.06
C ILE A 206 -8.14 -1.05 -15.98
N GLU A 207 -8.99 -0.24 -16.61
CA GLU A 207 -8.61 0.87 -17.48
C GLU A 207 -7.69 1.84 -16.72
N VAL A 208 -8.17 2.39 -15.60
CA VAL A 208 -7.44 3.35 -14.78
C VAL A 208 -6.07 2.79 -14.33
N TYR A 209 -6.01 1.53 -13.90
CA TYR A 209 -4.74 0.91 -13.53
C TYR A 209 -3.75 0.84 -14.69
N ASN A 210 -4.21 0.46 -15.88
CA ASN A 210 -3.35 0.34 -17.06
C ASN A 210 -2.89 1.71 -17.57
N GLU A 211 -3.73 2.74 -17.48
CA GLU A 211 -3.37 4.14 -17.77
C GLU A 211 -2.29 4.64 -16.81
N GLN A 212 -2.41 4.36 -15.52
CA GLN A 212 -1.40 4.72 -14.52
C GLN A 212 -0.06 4.03 -14.79
N LEU A 213 -0.08 2.73 -15.14
CA LEU A 213 1.16 2.03 -15.51
C LEU A 213 1.80 2.62 -16.77
N ALA A 214 1.01 2.93 -17.80
CA ALA A 214 1.54 3.52 -19.03
C ALA A 214 2.18 4.89 -18.74
N TYR A 215 1.55 5.70 -17.89
CA TYR A 215 2.10 6.99 -17.46
C TYR A 215 3.43 6.83 -16.70
N VAL A 216 3.49 5.88 -15.77
CA VAL A 216 4.73 5.59 -15.02
C VAL A 216 5.84 5.12 -15.97
N GLU A 217 5.55 4.20 -16.90
CA GLU A 217 6.54 3.71 -17.85
C GLU A 217 7.05 4.82 -18.77
N GLN A 218 6.19 5.75 -19.18
CA GLN A 218 6.61 6.93 -19.96
C GLN A 218 7.58 7.82 -19.17
N LEU A 219 7.31 8.07 -17.91
CA LEU A 219 8.18 8.91 -17.06
C LEU A 219 9.49 8.19 -16.71
N GLU A 220 9.44 6.88 -16.53
CA GLU A 220 10.63 6.05 -16.32
C GLU A 220 11.54 6.07 -17.55
N ASP A 221 10.99 5.93 -18.76
CA ASP A 221 11.74 6.03 -20.02
C ASP A 221 12.37 7.41 -20.23
N ALA A 222 11.72 8.44 -19.73
CA ALA A 222 12.24 9.82 -19.71
C ALA A 222 13.24 10.11 -18.58
N GLY A 223 13.52 9.12 -17.70
CA GLY A 223 14.40 9.29 -16.55
C GLY A 223 13.87 10.20 -15.44
N GLN A 224 12.55 10.47 -15.41
CA GLN A 224 11.91 11.36 -14.47
C GLN A 224 11.46 10.66 -13.18
N VAL A 225 11.38 9.35 -13.19
CA VAL A 225 11.06 8.53 -12.02
C VAL A 225 11.94 7.29 -11.98
N VAL A 226 12.16 6.75 -10.79
CA VAL A 226 12.85 5.48 -10.60
C VAL A 226 11.82 4.43 -10.17
N CYS A 227 11.82 3.27 -10.82
CA CYS A 227 10.94 2.16 -10.49
C CYS A 227 11.72 0.97 -9.95
N ILE A 228 11.40 0.56 -8.72
CA ILE A 228 11.86 -0.70 -8.14
C ILE A 228 10.71 -1.70 -8.28
N ARG A 229 10.93 -2.78 -9.05
CA ARG A 229 9.89 -3.76 -9.34
C ARG A 229 10.50 -5.14 -9.59
N PRO A 230 9.72 -6.23 -9.44
CA PRO A 230 10.17 -7.57 -9.80
C PRO A 230 10.67 -7.62 -11.25
N GLU A 231 11.77 -8.30 -11.47
CA GLU A 231 12.37 -8.43 -12.80
C GLU A 231 11.56 -9.36 -13.71
N ARG A 232 10.86 -10.34 -13.09
CA ARG A 232 10.08 -11.36 -13.80
C ARG A 232 8.61 -11.34 -13.36
N PRO A 233 7.68 -11.92 -14.15
CA PRO A 233 6.32 -12.13 -13.70
C PRO A 233 6.27 -12.88 -12.38
N LEU A 234 5.47 -12.38 -11.42
CA LEU A 234 5.37 -12.99 -10.10
C LEU A 234 4.69 -14.36 -10.19
N GLU A 235 5.27 -15.35 -9.50
CA GLU A 235 4.65 -16.64 -9.22
C GLU A 235 3.74 -16.61 -7.98
N VAL A 236 3.66 -15.45 -7.29
CA VAL A 236 2.87 -15.24 -6.08
C VAL A 236 1.50 -14.68 -6.43
N ASP A 237 0.47 -15.37 -5.98
CA ASP A 237 -0.91 -14.95 -6.12
C ASP A 237 -1.31 -13.87 -5.10
N ARG A 238 -2.51 -13.27 -5.32
CA ARG A 238 -3.08 -12.30 -4.38
C ARG A 238 -3.31 -12.92 -3.00
N ILE A 239 -3.66 -14.21 -2.95
CA ILE A 239 -3.90 -15.00 -1.74
C ILE A 239 -2.90 -16.17 -1.75
N GLU A 240 -1.63 -15.86 -1.65
CA GLU A 240 -0.56 -16.86 -1.53
C GLU A 240 -0.45 -17.33 -0.08
N LYS A 241 -0.20 -18.61 0.11
CA LYS A 241 0.01 -19.25 1.41
C LYS A 241 1.34 -19.98 1.51
N ASP A 242 2.02 -20.18 0.38
CA ASP A 242 3.36 -20.76 0.36
C ASP A 242 4.39 -19.74 0.85
N THR A 243 4.84 -19.96 2.08
CA THR A 243 5.81 -19.05 2.73
C THR A 243 7.18 -19.05 2.06
N ASN A 244 7.57 -20.14 1.38
CA ASN A 244 8.83 -20.16 0.65
C ASN A 244 8.79 -19.22 -0.56
N LYS A 245 7.66 -19.19 -1.28
CA LYS A 245 7.45 -18.22 -2.37
C LYS A 245 7.41 -16.78 -1.87
N LEU A 246 6.81 -16.57 -0.70
CA LEU A 246 6.77 -15.25 -0.09
C LEU A 246 8.16 -14.80 0.38
N GLU A 247 8.95 -15.70 0.98
CA GLU A 247 10.33 -15.42 1.38
C GLU A 247 11.19 -15.06 0.15
N ALA A 248 11.14 -15.85 -0.90
CA ALA A 248 11.88 -15.56 -2.13
C ALA A 248 11.50 -14.19 -2.74
N LEU A 249 10.21 -13.83 -2.67
CA LEU A 249 9.74 -12.52 -3.14
C LEU A 249 10.21 -11.38 -2.24
N TYR A 250 10.28 -11.60 -0.92
CA TYR A 250 10.84 -10.64 0.02
C TYR A 250 12.33 -10.39 -0.25
N GLU A 251 13.10 -11.46 -0.42
CA GLU A 251 14.54 -11.39 -0.69
C GLU A 251 14.85 -10.69 -2.03
N GLU A 252 14.05 -10.94 -3.08
CA GLU A 252 14.15 -10.20 -4.35
C GLU A 252 13.93 -8.69 -4.11
N GLY A 253 12.87 -8.34 -3.35
CA GLY A 253 12.60 -6.95 -3.00
C GLY A 253 13.74 -6.31 -2.19
N TYR A 254 14.25 -7.04 -1.20
CA TYR A 254 15.37 -6.57 -0.38
C TYR A 254 16.63 -6.33 -1.21
N ALA A 255 17.00 -7.28 -2.07
CA ALA A 255 18.18 -7.17 -2.92
C ALA A 255 18.10 -5.97 -3.88
N LEU A 256 16.92 -5.73 -4.48
CA LEU A 256 16.71 -4.57 -5.37
C LEU A 256 16.70 -3.25 -4.61
N GLY A 257 16.13 -3.22 -3.40
CA GLY A 257 16.19 -2.06 -2.52
C GLY A 257 17.61 -1.74 -2.04
N ASP A 258 18.38 -2.75 -1.67
CA ASP A 258 19.79 -2.63 -1.26
C ASP A 258 20.66 -2.12 -2.42
N LYS A 259 20.47 -2.68 -3.63
CA LYS A 259 21.14 -2.20 -4.84
C LYS A 259 20.83 -0.73 -5.11
N PHE A 260 19.55 -0.35 -5.04
CA PHE A 260 19.12 1.04 -5.23
C PHE A 260 19.81 1.98 -4.22
N CYS A 261 19.86 1.63 -2.93
CA CYS A 261 20.51 2.44 -1.90
C CYS A 261 22.01 2.60 -2.15
N LYS A 262 22.72 1.56 -2.63
CA LYS A 262 24.13 1.60 -2.95
C LYS A 262 24.46 2.43 -4.21
N GLU A 263 23.54 2.45 -5.17
CA GLU A 263 23.68 3.21 -6.42
C GLU A 263 23.23 4.67 -6.31
N MET A 264 22.38 4.98 -5.31
CA MET A 264 22.01 6.36 -5.03
C MET A 264 23.24 7.16 -4.62
N LYS A 265 23.56 8.21 -5.40
CA LYS A 265 24.43 9.28 -4.91
C LYS A 265 23.75 9.95 -3.70
N PRO A 266 24.51 10.37 -2.66
CA PRO A 266 23.91 11.08 -1.53
C PRO A 266 22.98 12.18 -2.05
N LEU A 267 21.72 12.17 -1.60
CA LEU A 267 20.79 13.27 -1.88
C LEU A 267 21.45 14.56 -1.36
N PRO A 268 21.45 15.66 -2.13
CA PRO A 268 21.91 16.92 -1.60
C PRO A 268 21.08 17.24 -0.35
N ASN A 269 21.75 17.66 0.73
CA ASN A 269 21.08 18.05 1.97
C ASN A 269 19.91 18.99 1.62
N PRO A 270 18.74 18.82 2.24
CA PRO A 270 17.64 19.73 2.04
C PRO A 270 18.13 21.16 2.35
N PRO A 271 17.69 22.17 1.60
CA PRO A 271 18.11 23.54 1.86
C PRO A 271 17.80 23.88 3.33
N GLN A 272 18.84 24.21 4.09
CA GLN A 272 18.68 24.76 5.42
C GLN A 272 17.94 26.09 5.28
N GLY A 273 16.69 26.17 5.72
CA GLY A 273 15.95 27.40 5.81
C GLY A 273 14.66 27.48 4.98
N ALA A 274 13.67 26.69 5.36
CA ALA A 274 12.30 27.12 5.24
C ALA A 274 11.78 27.27 6.67
N GLY A 275 12.11 28.39 7.28
CA GLY A 275 11.54 28.80 8.54
C GLY A 275 10.03 28.88 8.40
N VAL A 276 9.36 28.17 9.26
CA VAL A 276 7.92 28.31 9.53
C VAL A 276 7.73 29.77 9.96
N HIS A 277 7.23 30.59 9.08
CA HIS A 277 6.63 31.85 9.51
C HIS A 277 5.23 31.55 10.02
N SER A 278 5.10 31.84 11.30
CA SER A 278 3.92 31.89 12.17
C SER A 278 2.64 32.38 11.50
#